data_c2fa93e0c82f6952b255374b22e22e4c
#
_entry.id   c2fa93e0c82f6952b255374b22e22e4c
#
_cell.length_a   1.000
_cell.length_b   1.000
_cell.length_c   1.000
_cell.angle_alpha   90.00
_cell.angle_beta   90.00
_cell.angle_gamma   90.00
#
_symmetry.space_group_name_H-M   'P 1'
#
loop_
_entity.id
_entity.type
_entity.pdbx_description
1 polymer ?
#
loop_
_entity_poly.entity_id
_entity_poly.type
_entity_poly.pdbx_seq_one_letter_code
_entity_poly.pdbx_strand_id
1 'polypeptide(L)'
;GGVCTGLDPVVCPVPGQCQEDPVCNPATGTCPVVFVPNGTACDDSVACTKNDICTNGTCAGTAYTCSPPTGGGTCTKAFCDGEGGCGFTVNPGKCFINGTCRNANQANSKNYCQICDPSRSQTEWSNRDGLTCSDNDPCTFNDMCVDGYCTGTPYVCDNQGLSCVTSVCLGDGTCNTTITVGKCAIDGACWNVNALNPANTCESCQSSSQTSWTPRAQNSTCDDGNSCTHSDKCDGGVCVGIEYTCPGGDLDC
;
A
#
# COMPACT_ATOMS: atom_id res chain seq x y z
N GLY A 1 22.82 45.37 -39.95
CA GLY A 1 22.58 46.81 -40.01
C GLY A 1 23.60 47.49 -40.93
N GLY A 2 23.11 48.33 -41.84
CA GLY A 2 23.97 49.12 -42.72
C GLY A 2 24.61 50.31 -41.98
N VAL A 3 25.82 50.65 -42.40
CA VAL A 3 26.52 51.88 -41.91
C VAL A 3 26.77 52.81 -43.10
N CYS A 4 26.41 54.07 -42.96
CA CYS A 4 26.83 55.10 -43.90
C CYS A 4 28.27 55.55 -43.48
N THR A 5 29.22 55.30 -44.37
CA THR A 5 30.60 55.71 -44.15
C THR A 5 30.87 57.14 -44.64
N GLY A 6 31.38 58.01 -43.80
CA GLY A 6 31.65 59.40 -44.03
C GLY A 6 32.47 59.99 -42.86
N LEU A 7 32.55 61.34 -42.77
CA LEU A 7 33.24 62.02 -41.65
C LEU A 7 32.47 61.81 -40.32
N ASP A 8 31.12 61.56 -40.37
CA ASP A 8 30.27 61.14 -39.24
C ASP A 8 29.49 59.89 -39.62
N PRO A 9 29.96 58.69 -39.27
CA PRO A 9 29.31 57.45 -39.66
C PRO A 9 27.94 57.30 -38.95
N VAL A 10 26.85 57.13 -39.70
CA VAL A 10 25.51 56.83 -39.18
C VAL A 10 25.33 55.31 -39.07
N VAL A 11 25.08 54.80 -37.89
CA VAL A 11 24.74 53.37 -37.64
C VAL A 11 23.22 53.26 -37.61
N CYS A 12 22.68 52.44 -38.50
CA CYS A 12 21.26 52.18 -38.49
C CYS A 12 20.81 51.40 -37.25
N PRO A 13 19.65 51.71 -36.65
CA PRO A 13 19.15 50.97 -35.52
C PRO A 13 18.90 49.48 -35.83
N VAL A 14 18.92 48.66 -34.79
CA VAL A 14 18.56 47.27 -34.92
C VAL A 14 17.05 47.15 -35.27
N PRO A 15 16.66 46.44 -36.37
CA PRO A 15 15.26 46.33 -36.77
C PRO A 15 14.47 45.53 -35.75
N GLY A 16 13.17 45.82 -35.63
CA GLY A 16 12.18 44.96 -34.95
C GLY A 16 11.84 43.75 -35.80
N GLN A 17 11.15 42.77 -35.24
CA GLN A 17 10.84 41.49 -35.91
C GLN A 17 10.05 41.70 -37.24
N CYS A 18 9.25 42.74 -37.33
CA CYS A 18 8.45 43.06 -38.50
C CYS A 18 9.10 44.13 -39.42
N GLN A 19 10.41 44.35 -39.30
CA GLN A 19 11.19 45.27 -40.10
C GLN A 19 12.33 44.55 -40.78
N GLU A 20 12.60 44.92 -42.02
CA GLU A 20 13.81 44.48 -42.72
C GLU A 20 15.06 45.16 -42.15
N ASP A 21 16.24 44.59 -42.36
CA ASP A 21 17.48 45.21 -41.99
C ASP A 21 17.62 46.58 -42.65
N PRO A 22 17.72 47.68 -41.91
CA PRO A 22 17.78 49.01 -42.51
C PRO A 22 19.10 49.20 -43.26
N VAL A 23 18.94 49.63 -44.51
CA VAL A 23 20.09 50.04 -45.34
C VAL A 23 20.21 51.54 -45.31
N CYS A 24 21.39 52.02 -44.95
CA CYS A 24 21.68 53.46 -44.94
C CYS A 24 21.62 54.05 -46.34
N ASN A 25 20.86 55.11 -46.53
CA ASN A 25 20.84 55.88 -47.75
C ASN A 25 22.04 56.85 -47.73
N PRO A 26 23.07 56.64 -48.60
CA PRO A 26 24.31 57.46 -48.58
C PRO A 26 24.09 58.90 -49.00
N ALA A 27 23.00 59.21 -49.72
CA ALA A 27 22.71 60.54 -50.20
C ALA A 27 22.07 61.45 -49.09
N THR A 28 21.34 60.85 -48.18
CA THR A 28 20.62 61.57 -47.13
C THR A 28 21.14 61.31 -45.71
N GLY A 29 21.96 60.25 -45.54
CA GLY A 29 22.46 59.82 -44.23
C GLY A 29 21.35 59.24 -43.30
N THR A 30 20.21 58.79 -43.88
CA THR A 30 19.09 58.26 -43.14
C THR A 30 18.93 56.76 -43.29
N CYS A 31 18.31 56.11 -42.34
CA CYS A 31 17.99 54.70 -42.36
C CYS A 31 16.44 54.54 -42.49
N PRO A 32 15.94 54.35 -43.71
CA PRO A 32 14.52 54.21 -43.89
C PRO A 32 14.07 52.88 -43.25
N VAL A 33 12.91 52.91 -42.59
CA VAL A 33 12.26 51.69 -42.08
C VAL A 33 11.50 51.05 -43.19
N VAL A 34 11.84 49.79 -43.52
CA VAL A 34 11.11 48.96 -44.45
C VAL A 34 10.46 47.82 -43.66
N PHE A 35 9.18 47.59 -43.89
CA PHE A 35 8.47 46.50 -43.23
C PHE A 35 8.57 45.21 -44.04
N VAL A 36 8.70 44.09 -43.31
CA VAL A 36 8.60 42.76 -43.96
C VAL A 36 7.17 42.53 -44.47
N PRO A 37 6.98 41.66 -45.46
CA PRO A 37 5.66 41.40 -46.01
C PRO A 37 4.64 41.01 -44.95
N ASN A 38 3.40 41.51 -45.10
CA ASN A 38 2.29 41.09 -44.22
C ASN A 38 2.11 39.56 -44.29
N GLY A 39 1.90 38.91 -43.12
CA GLY A 39 1.81 37.44 -42.99
C GLY A 39 3.14 36.77 -42.67
N THR A 40 4.27 37.50 -42.58
CA THR A 40 5.52 36.96 -42.08
C THR A 40 5.36 36.58 -40.62
N ALA A 41 5.79 35.36 -40.23
CA ALA A 41 5.75 34.89 -38.88
C ALA A 41 6.64 35.72 -37.94
N CYS A 42 6.16 36.02 -36.77
CA CYS A 42 6.84 36.76 -35.71
C CYS A 42 6.39 36.24 -34.33
N ASP A 43 6.89 36.85 -33.25
CA ASP A 43 6.46 36.57 -31.88
C ASP A 43 6.16 37.91 -31.19
N ASP A 44 4.89 38.21 -30.86
CA ASP A 44 4.50 39.44 -30.18
C ASP A 44 4.80 39.41 -28.66
N SER A 45 5.39 38.32 -28.17
CA SER A 45 5.76 38.05 -26.77
C SER A 45 4.54 38.06 -25.82
N VAL A 46 3.34 37.90 -26.33
CA VAL A 46 2.11 37.77 -25.55
C VAL A 46 1.76 36.27 -25.44
N ALA A 47 1.92 35.69 -24.26
CA ALA A 47 1.77 34.24 -24.06
C ALA A 47 0.39 33.68 -24.43
N CYS A 48 -0.67 34.53 -24.49
CA CYS A 48 -2.03 34.10 -24.87
C CYS A 48 -2.42 34.52 -26.30
N THR A 49 -1.46 34.66 -27.20
CA THR A 49 -1.64 34.77 -28.66
C THR A 49 -1.00 33.58 -29.37
N LYS A 50 -1.39 33.34 -30.56
CA LYS A 50 -0.87 32.27 -31.45
C LYS A 50 -0.93 32.70 -32.91
N ASN A 51 -0.11 32.05 -33.74
CA ASN A 51 0.00 32.34 -35.16
C ASN A 51 0.31 33.83 -35.39
N ASP A 52 1.28 34.33 -34.66
CA ASP A 52 1.67 35.73 -34.70
C ASP A 52 2.27 36.07 -36.06
N ILE A 53 1.75 37.11 -36.66
CA ILE A 53 2.14 37.54 -38.01
C ILE A 53 2.38 39.06 -38.04
N CYS A 54 3.29 39.46 -38.85
CA CYS A 54 3.50 40.84 -39.17
C CYS A 54 2.36 41.42 -40.00
N THR A 55 1.82 42.56 -39.57
CA THR A 55 0.84 43.35 -40.32
C THR A 55 1.22 44.85 -40.21
N ASN A 56 1.59 45.46 -41.35
CA ASN A 56 2.00 46.85 -41.43
C ASN A 56 3.09 47.22 -40.38
N GLY A 57 4.08 46.36 -40.24
CA GLY A 57 5.20 46.57 -39.36
C GLY A 57 4.96 46.23 -37.86
N THR A 58 3.77 45.74 -37.52
CA THR A 58 3.40 45.32 -36.16
C THR A 58 3.23 43.81 -36.10
N CYS A 59 3.85 43.15 -35.12
CA CYS A 59 3.61 41.73 -34.83
C CYS A 59 2.38 41.62 -33.93
N ALA A 60 1.42 40.78 -34.31
CA ALA A 60 0.24 40.46 -33.53
C ALA A 60 -0.32 39.09 -33.86
N GLY A 61 -0.80 38.37 -32.87
CA GLY A 61 -1.40 37.05 -32.98
C GLY A 61 -2.90 37.01 -32.71
N THR A 62 -3.46 35.82 -32.86
CA THR A 62 -4.85 35.54 -32.49
C THR A 62 -4.93 35.17 -31.01
N ALA A 63 -5.66 35.95 -30.23
CA ALA A 63 -5.83 35.68 -28.78
C ALA A 63 -6.60 34.38 -28.53
N TYR A 64 -6.20 33.63 -27.51
CA TYR A 64 -6.89 32.47 -27.00
C TYR A 64 -6.87 32.47 -25.46
N THR A 65 -7.71 31.64 -24.84
CA THR A 65 -7.84 31.55 -23.37
C THR A 65 -7.68 30.11 -22.91
N CYS A 66 -7.00 29.93 -21.78
CA CYS A 66 -6.83 28.66 -21.14
C CYS A 66 -7.68 28.56 -19.87
N SER A 67 -8.34 27.41 -19.71
CA SER A 67 -9.10 27.11 -18.49
C SER A 67 -8.37 26.06 -17.65
N PRO A 68 -8.53 26.07 -16.32
CA PRO A 68 -8.02 25.00 -15.48
C PRO A 68 -8.51 23.62 -15.92
N PRO A 69 -7.73 22.55 -15.72
CA PRO A 69 -8.15 21.21 -16.06
C PRO A 69 -9.41 20.82 -15.27
N THR A 70 -10.22 19.91 -15.82
CA THR A 70 -11.43 19.41 -15.15
C THR A 70 -11.11 18.95 -13.74
N GLY A 71 -11.83 19.44 -12.74
CA GLY A 71 -11.58 19.16 -11.33
C GLY A 71 -10.45 19.97 -10.68
N GLY A 72 -9.70 20.75 -11.46
CA GLY A 72 -8.56 21.56 -10.97
C GLY A 72 -8.89 22.99 -10.59
N GLY A 73 -10.11 23.48 -10.83
CA GLY A 73 -10.47 24.90 -10.71
C GLY A 73 -10.20 25.56 -9.37
N THR A 74 -10.09 24.80 -8.27
CA THR A 74 -9.81 25.33 -6.93
C THR A 74 -8.34 25.24 -6.51
N CYS A 75 -7.51 24.52 -7.23
CA CYS A 75 -6.11 24.29 -6.86
C CYS A 75 -5.13 24.44 -8.01
N THR A 76 -5.61 24.74 -9.21
CA THR A 76 -4.74 24.96 -10.38
C THR A 76 -4.97 26.32 -11.00
N LYS A 77 -3.93 26.84 -11.64
CA LYS A 77 -3.97 28.06 -12.44
C LYS A 77 -3.52 27.70 -13.86
N ALA A 78 -4.40 27.93 -14.83
CA ALA A 78 -4.06 27.74 -16.23
C ALA A 78 -3.16 28.86 -16.75
N PHE A 79 -2.34 28.55 -17.74
CA PHE A 79 -1.53 29.50 -18.49
C PHE A 79 -1.49 29.11 -19.97
N CYS A 80 -1.19 30.07 -20.81
CA CYS A 80 -0.99 29.86 -22.25
C CYS A 80 0.52 29.66 -22.52
N ASP A 81 0.85 28.85 -23.51
CA ASP A 81 2.25 28.56 -23.88
C ASP A 81 2.80 29.43 -25.04
N GLY A 82 1.95 30.28 -25.63
CA GLY A 82 2.31 31.11 -26.79
C GLY A 82 2.13 30.46 -28.15
N GLU A 83 1.89 29.14 -28.20
CA GLU A 83 1.75 28.38 -29.44
C GLU A 83 0.32 27.87 -29.67
N GLY A 84 -0.61 28.25 -28.80
CA GLY A 84 -2.01 27.83 -28.86
C GLY A 84 -2.33 26.65 -27.94
N GLY A 85 -1.35 26.16 -27.18
CA GLY A 85 -1.51 25.16 -26.15
C GLY A 85 -1.78 25.78 -24.77
N CYS A 86 -2.24 24.93 -23.83
CA CYS A 86 -2.53 25.32 -22.47
C CYS A 86 -1.82 24.42 -21.48
N GLY A 87 -1.12 25.02 -20.53
CA GLY A 87 -0.60 24.36 -19.36
C GLY A 87 -1.36 24.75 -18.09
N PHE A 88 -0.97 24.16 -16.98
CA PHE A 88 -1.42 24.59 -15.66
C PHE A 88 -0.31 24.42 -14.61
N THR A 89 -0.38 25.22 -13.57
CA THR A 89 0.40 25.07 -12.35
C THR A 89 -0.53 24.69 -11.21
N VAL A 90 -0.02 23.95 -10.23
CA VAL A 90 -0.78 23.65 -9.01
C VAL A 90 -0.45 24.71 -7.96
N ASN A 91 -1.46 25.20 -7.26
CA ASN A 91 -1.30 26.23 -6.23
C ASN A 91 -0.42 25.72 -5.07
N PRO A 92 0.39 26.59 -4.44
CA PRO A 92 1.18 26.23 -3.28
C PRO A 92 0.32 25.54 -2.18
N GLY A 93 0.87 24.50 -1.55
CA GLY A 93 0.18 23.75 -0.48
C GLY A 93 -0.97 22.86 -0.96
N LYS A 94 -1.08 22.63 -2.25
CA LYS A 94 -2.08 21.75 -2.87
C LYS A 94 -1.44 20.71 -3.76
N CYS A 95 -2.17 19.61 -3.99
CA CYS A 95 -1.90 18.66 -5.06
C CYS A 95 -3.11 18.56 -5.98
N PHE A 96 -2.85 18.30 -7.24
CA PHE A 96 -3.87 17.95 -8.22
C PHE A 96 -3.59 16.52 -8.74
N ILE A 97 -4.25 15.54 -8.12
CA ILE A 97 -3.97 14.12 -8.33
C ILE A 97 -5.24 13.43 -8.86
N ASN A 98 -5.10 12.70 -9.98
CA ASN A 98 -6.19 11.98 -10.62
C ASN A 98 -7.43 12.88 -10.85
N GLY A 99 -7.21 14.09 -11.35
CA GLY A 99 -8.29 15.04 -11.64
C GLY A 99 -8.95 15.65 -10.40
N THR A 100 -8.35 15.58 -9.24
CA THR A 100 -8.95 16.09 -7.99
C THR A 100 -7.95 16.90 -7.18
N CYS A 101 -8.41 18.05 -6.68
CA CYS A 101 -7.65 18.90 -5.76
C CYS A 101 -7.57 18.27 -4.36
N ARG A 102 -6.38 18.25 -3.80
CA ARG A 102 -6.07 17.75 -2.45
C ARG A 102 -5.33 18.82 -1.65
N ASN A 103 -5.58 18.86 -0.35
CA ASN A 103 -4.81 19.72 0.55
C ASN A 103 -3.49 19.03 0.91
N ALA A 104 -2.46 19.82 1.23
CA ALA A 104 -1.25 19.28 1.85
C ALA A 104 -1.61 18.40 3.06
N ASN A 105 -0.90 17.31 3.23
CA ASN A 105 -1.12 16.30 4.27
C ASN A 105 -2.46 15.53 4.19
N GLN A 106 -3.20 15.67 3.11
CA GLN A 106 -4.40 14.88 2.89
C GLN A 106 -4.02 13.46 2.47
N ALA A 107 -4.40 12.46 3.29
CA ALA A 107 -4.17 11.06 2.99
C ALA A 107 -5.01 10.59 1.79
N ASN A 108 -4.50 9.63 1.04
CA ASN A 108 -5.24 8.92 0.02
C ASN A 108 -6.29 8.01 0.67
N SER A 109 -7.58 8.28 0.43
CA SER A 109 -8.68 7.49 1.01
C SER A 109 -8.72 6.03 0.56
N LYS A 110 -8.02 5.68 -0.52
CA LYS A 110 -7.91 4.31 -1.04
C LYS A 110 -6.61 3.60 -0.61
N ASN A 111 -5.65 4.36 -0.11
CA ASN A 111 -4.37 3.83 0.32
C ASN A 111 -3.77 4.73 1.41
N TYR A 112 -3.91 4.30 2.66
CA TYR A 112 -3.45 5.05 3.83
C TYR A 112 -1.93 5.37 3.81
N CYS A 113 -1.14 4.55 3.13
CA CYS A 113 0.30 4.74 3.00
C CYS A 113 0.71 5.81 1.98
N GLN A 114 -0.26 6.59 1.48
CA GLN A 114 -0.01 7.67 0.54
C GLN A 114 -0.64 8.99 0.99
N ILE A 115 0.01 10.10 0.65
CA ILE A 115 -0.38 11.45 1.06
C ILE A 115 -0.14 12.45 -0.06
N CYS A 116 -0.90 13.54 -0.09
CA CYS A 116 -0.53 14.74 -0.84
C CYS A 116 0.61 15.45 -0.11
N ASP A 117 1.81 15.39 -0.66
CA ASP A 117 2.98 16.15 -0.17
C ASP A 117 3.47 17.10 -1.27
N PRO A 118 3.05 18.36 -1.26
CA PRO A 118 3.42 19.33 -2.30
C PRO A 118 4.92 19.62 -2.38
N SER A 119 5.70 19.26 -1.36
CA SER A 119 7.15 19.42 -1.36
C SER A 119 7.86 18.34 -2.17
N ARG A 120 7.22 17.16 -2.34
CA ARG A 120 7.72 16.01 -3.08
C ARG A 120 7.10 15.91 -4.47
N SER A 121 5.78 15.99 -4.56
CA SER A 121 5.02 16.01 -5.81
C SER A 121 3.68 16.70 -5.62
N GLN A 122 3.32 17.55 -6.60
CA GLN A 122 1.98 18.16 -6.64
C GLN A 122 1.01 17.44 -7.54
N THR A 123 1.46 16.44 -8.32
CA THR A 123 0.64 15.73 -9.32
C THR A 123 0.52 14.24 -9.04
N GLU A 124 1.27 13.71 -8.08
CA GLU A 124 1.28 12.31 -7.69
C GLU A 124 1.19 12.17 -6.18
N TRP A 125 0.73 11.00 -5.75
CA TRP A 125 0.77 10.65 -4.33
C TRP A 125 2.21 10.41 -3.87
N SER A 126 2.53 10.88 -2.67
CA SER A 126 3.81 10.64 -2.01
C SER A 126 3.66 9.56 -0.93
N ASN A 127 4.65 8.69 -0.81
CA ASN A 127 4.65 7.61 0.17
C ASN A 127 4.87 8.13 1.59
N ARG A 128 4.24 7.45 2.56
CA ARG A 128 4.32 7.71 4.01
C ARG A 128 5.02 6.56 4.73
N ASP A 129 6.19 6.17 4.27
CA ASP A 129 6.90 5.01 4.80
C ASP A 129 7.20 5.14 6.30
N GLY A 130 7.16 3.99 7.01
CA GLY A 130 7.39 3.91 8.44
C GLY A 130 6.17 4.20 9.33
N LEU A 131 5.00 4.49 8.75
CA LEU A 131 3.76 4.60 9.55
C LEU A 131 3.11 3.24 9.75
N THR A 132 2.54 3.04 10.93
CA THR A 132 1.70 1.88 11.21
C THR A 132 0.42 1.92 10.37
N CYS A 133 0.03 0.80 9.83
CA CYS A 133 -1.15 0.62 9.00
C CYS A 133 -1.81 -0.73 9.31
N SER A 134 -2.77 -1.15 8.52
CA SER A 134 -3.28 -2.52 8.49
C SER A 134 -3.46 -2.94 7.03
N ASP A 135 -2.86 -4.05 6.65
CA ASP A 135 -3.03 -4.66 5.32
C ASP A 135 -4.29 -5.54 5.25
N ASN A 136 -4.99 -5.69 6.40
CA ASN A 136 -6.17 -6.53 6.60
C ASN A 136 -5.90 -8.04 6.41
N ASP A 137 -4.64 -8.47 6.45
CA ASP A 137 -4.30 -9.87 6.54
C ASP A 137 -4.14 -10.24 8.03
N PRO A 138 -4.99 -11.12 8.58
CA PRO A 138 -4.86 -11.53 9.98
C PRO A 138 -3.61 -12.37 10.25
N CYS A 139 -2.92 -12.86 9.22
CA CYS A 139 -1.68 -13.61 9.34
C CYS A 139 -0.43 -12.76 9.13
N THR A 140 -0.56 -11.45 9.25
CA THR A 140 0.55 -10.50 9.38
C THR A 140 0.48 -9.74 10.71
N PHE A 141 1.58 -9.19 11.15
CA PHE A 141 1.66 -8.32 12.32
C PHE A 141 2.74 -7.26 12.13
N ASN A 142 2.72 -6.20 12.96
CA ASN A 142 3.59 -5.04 12.83
C ASN A 142 3.49 -4.40 11.43
N ASP A 143 2.28 -4.25 10.94
CA ASP A 143 2.04 -3.70 9.62
C ASP A 143 2.52 -2.26 9.54
N MET A 144 3.35 -2.00 8.54
CA MET A 144 3.93 -0.68 8.29
C MET A 144 3.87 -0.32 6.81
N CYS A 145 3.79 0.96 6.55
CA CYS A 145 3.91 1.48 5.18
C CYS A 145 5.35 1.34 4.68
N VAL A 146 5.54 0.64 3.57
CA VAL A 146 6.81 0.45 2.86
C VAL A 146 6.57 0.69 1.38
N ASP A 147 7.32 1.60 0.76
CA ASP A 147 7.18 1.98 -0.65
C ASP A 147 5.73 2.34 -1.06
N GLY A 148 4.99 2.96 -0.12
CA GLY A 148 3.61 3.36 -0.33
C GLY A 148 2.58 2.24 -0.25
N TYR A 149 2.95 1.06 0.24
CA TYR A 149 2.06 -0.07 0.49
C TYR A 149 2.08 -0.44 1.97
N CYS A 150 0.94 -0.91 2.47
CA CYS A 150 0.88 -1.49 3.81
C CYS A 150 1.33 -2.95 3.74
N THR A 151 2.36 -3.30 4.51
CA THR A 151 2.92 -4.65 4.56
C THR A 151 3.26 -5.01 5.99
N GLY A 152 2.92 -6.23 6.41
CA GLY A 152 3.25 -6.77 7.72
C GLY A 152 4.25 -7.91 7.66
N THR A 153 4.71 -8.35 8.82
CA THR A 153 5.54 -9.54 8.96
C THR A 153 4.63 -10.78 8.98
N PRO A 154 4.75 -11.69 8.02
CA PRO A 154 3.90 -12.87 7.97
C PRO A 154 4.24 -13.86 9.07
N TYR A 155 3.24 -14.56 9.60
CA TYR A 155 3.40 -15.68 10.51
C TYR A 155 2.38 -16.77 10.19
N VAL A 156 2.66 -17.99 10.63
CA VAL A 156 1.82 -19.16 10.37
C VAL A 156 1.37 -19.77 11.68
N CYS A 157 0.08 -20.01 11.80
CA CYS A 157 -0.49 -20.72 12.92
C CYS A 157 -0.56 -22.22 12.60
N ASP A 158 0.34 -22.99 13.23
CA ASP A 158 0.43 -24.43 13.03
C ASP A 158 -0.62 -25.17 13.87
N ASN A 159 -1.34 -26.10 13.25
CA ASN A 159 -2.25 -27.02 13.91
C ASN A 159 -1.54 -28.34 14.30
N GLN A 160 -0.19 -28.37 14.25
CA GLN A 160 0.66 -29.55 14.55
C GLN A 160 0.31 -30.79 13.68
N GLY A 161 -0.27 -30.58 12.51
CA GLY A 161 -0.71 -31.67 11.63
C GLY A 161 -1.94 -32.41 12.14
N LEU A 162 -2.61 -31.93 13.18
CA LEU A 162 -3.77 -32.58 13.81
C LEU A 162 -5.08 -32.14 13.15
N SER A 163 -5.83 -33.09 12.61
CA SER A 163 -7.13 -32.84 11.96
C SER A 163 -8.23 -32.35 12.89
N CYS A 164 -8.08 -32.51 14.20
CA CYS A 164 -9.02 -32.04 15.22
C CYS A 164 -8.63 -30.69 15.81
N VAL A 165 -7.54 -30.06 15.35
CA VAL A 165 -7.06 -28.76 15.83
C VAL A 165 -7.21 -27.76 14.70
N THR A 166 -7.85 -26.64 15.00
CA THR A 166 -7.90 -25.47 14.12
C THR A 166 -7.11 -24.34 14.75
N SER A 167 -6.19 -23.76 14.00
CA SER A 167 -5.38 -22.65 14.45
C SER A 167 -5.57 -21.48 13.48
N VAL A 168 -5.92 -20.30 13.99
CA VAL A 168 -6.16 -19.07 13.20
C VAL A 168 -5.32 -17.94 13.72
N CYS A 169 -4.84 -17.12 12.81
CA CYS A 169 -4.06 -15.93 13.13
C CYS A 169 -4.96 -14.82 13.72
N LEU A 170 -4.44 -14.04 14.67
CA LEU A 170 -5.16 -12.94 15.34
C LEU A 170 -4.71 -11.53 14.89
N GLY A 171 -3.67 -11.42 14.04
CA GLY A 171 -3.17 -10.14 13.54
C GLY A 171 -2.17 -9.43 14.47
N ASP A 172 -1.82 -10.04 15.59
CA ASP A 172 -0.88 -9.52 16.58
C ASP A 172 0.39 -10.39 16.75
N GLY A 173 0.59 -11.35 15.85
CA GLY A 173 1.66 -12.35 15.93
C GLY A 173 1.29 -13.56 16.79
N THR A 174 0.07 -13.62 17.31
CA THR A 174 -0.43 -14.75 18.10
C THR A 174 -1.48 -15.57 17.36
N CYS A 175 -1.71 -16.79 17.87
CA CYS A 175 -2.64 -17.74 17.27
C CYS A 175 -3.75 -18.13 18.25
N ASN A 176 -4.97 -18.17 17.79
CA ASN A 176 -6.07 -18.80 18.52
C ASN A 176 -6.22 -20.25 18.05
N THR A 177 -5.97 -21.17 18.97
CA THR A 177 -6.05 -22.60 18.73
C THR A 177 -7.27 -23.19 19.40
N THR A 178 -8.09 -23.90 18.65
CA THR A 178 -9.31 -24.55 19.13
C THR A 178 -9.30 -26.02 18.78
N ILE A 179 -9.80 -26.86 19.68
CA ILE A 179 -9.97 -28.30 19.45
C ILE A 179 -11.45 -28.54 19.06
N THR A 180 -11.66 -29.35 18.04
CA THR A 180 -12.99 -29.71 17.57
C THR A 180 -13.84 -30.30 18.70
N VAL A 181 -15.08 -29.88 18.83
CA VAL A 181 -16.03 -30.40 19.83
C VAL A 181 -16.13 -31.91 19.71
N GLY A 182 -16.07 -32.61 20.84
CA GLY A 182 -16.10 -34.08 20.91
C GLY A 182 -14.75 -34.76 20.62
N LYS A 183 -13.66 -33.98 20.54
CA LYS A 183 -12.29 -34.47 20.36
C LYS A 183 -11.37 -33.98 21.47
N CYS A 184 -10.25 -34.70 21.63
CA CYS A 184 -9.07 -34.27 22.36
C CYS A 184 -7.87 -34.31 21.44
N ALA A 185 -6.90 -33.43 21.68
CA ALA A 185 -5.58 -33.43 21.07
C ALA A 185 -4.55 -33.78 22.16
N ILE A 186 -4.18 -35.04 22.27
CA ILE A 186 -3.31 -35.56 23.35
C ILE A 186 -2.18 -36.38 22.71
N ASP A 187 -0.96 -36.19 23.16
CA ASP A 187 0.22 -36.92 22.70
C ASP A 187 0.41 -36.93 21.18
N GLY A 188 0.11 -35.77 20.54
CA GLY A 188 0.25 -35.59 19.08
C GLY A 188 -0.79 -36.37 18.25
N ALA A 189 -1.92 -36.78 18.85
CA ALA A 189 -2.99 -37.50 18.19
C ALA A 189 -4.38 -36.97 18.54
N CYS A 190 -5.33 -37.16 17.62
CA CYS A 190 -6.74 -36.79 17.84
C CYS A 190 -7.53 -37.99 18.39
N TRP A 191 -8.17 -37.80 19.52
CA TRP A 191 -8.99 -38.80 20.20
C TRP A 191 -10.45 -38.38 20.25
N ASN A 192 -11.36 -39.33 20.18
CA ASN A 192 -12.78 -39.04 20.47
C ASN A 192 -12.97 -38.87 21.98
N VAL A 193 -13.92 -38.08 22.40
CA VAL A 193 -14.35 -38.03 23.82
C VAL A 193 -14.77 -39.46 24.24
N ASN A 194 -14.33 -39.87 25.42
CA ASN A 194 -14.43 -41.20 26.01
C ASN A 194 -13.49 -42.25 25.40
N ALA A 195 -12.63 -41.91 24.45
CA ALA A 195 -11.56 -42.83 24.06
C ALA A 195 -10.64 -43.09 25.24
N LEU A 196 -10.28 -44.34 25.46
CA LEU A 196 -9.37 -44.71 26.54
C LEU A 196 -7.91 -44.39 26.15
N ASN A 197 -7.11 -44.06 27.16
CA ASN A 197 -5.67 -43.95 26.99
C ASN A 197 -5.08 -45.34 26.70
N PRO A 198 -4.41 -45.53 25.55
CA PRO A 198 -3.82 -46.84 25.21
C PRO A 198 -2.76 -47.31 26.21
N ALA A 199 -2.10 -46.40 26.91
CA ALA A 199 -1.08 -46.70 27.92
C ALA A 199 -1.65 -46.89 29.32
N ASN A 200 -2.88 -46.42 29.58
CA ASN A 200 -3.53 -46.50 30.87
C ASN A 200 -5.06 -46.50 30.72
N THR A 201 -5.70 -47.68 30.78
CA THR A 201 -7.14 -47.82 30.60
C THR A 201 -7.98 -47.15 31.68
N CYS A 202 -7.37 -46.64 32.75
CA CYS A 202 -8.05 -45.83 33.78
C CYS A 202 -8.07 -44.36 33.49
N GLU A 203 -7.61 -43.97 32.33
CA GLU A 203 -7.70 -42.60 31.83
C GLU A 203 -8.48 -42.56 30.50
N SER A 204 -9.10 -41.44 30.22
CA SER A 204 -9.81 -41.22 28.95
C SER A 204 -9.78 -39.75 28.52
N CYS A 205 -10.01 -39.53 27.23
CA CYS A 205 -10.26 -38.20 26.70
C CYS A 205 -11.60 -37.66 27.24
N GLN A 206 -11.55 -36.51 27.90
CA GLN A 206 -12.75 -35.84 28.43
C GLN A 206 -12.91 -34.45 27.85
N SER A 207 -14.15 -34.02 27.61
CA SER A 207 -14.43 -32.67 27.09
C SER A 207 -14.01 -31.56 28.05
N SER A 208 -13.86 -31.85 29.33
CA SER A 208 -13.38 -30.91 30.37
C SER A 208 -11.87 -30.68 30.30
N SER A 209 -11.10 -31.58 29.69
CA SER A 209 -9.67 -31.47 29.48
C SER A 209 -9.30 -32.11 28.16
N GLN A 210 -9.29 -31.27 27.09
CA GLN A 210 -9.10 -31.75 25.75
C GLN A 210 -7.62 -31.93 25.35
N THR A 211 -6.68 -31.54 26.24
CA THR A 211 -5.23 -31.56 25.98
C THR A 211 -4.46 -32.55 26.86
N SER A 212 -5.15 -33.23 27.77
CA SER A 212 -4.54 -34.22 28.66
C SER A 212 -5.51 -35.35 28.95
N TRP A 213 -4.95 -36.53 29.22
CA TRP A 213 -5.71 -37.66 29.71
C TRP A 213 -6.32 -37.34 31.09
N THR A 214 -7.53 -37.75 31.31
CA THR A 214 -8.27 -37.48 32.58
C THR A 214 -8.63 -38.84 33.22
N PRO A 215 -8.42 -39.00 34.55
CA PRO A 215 -8.84 -40.21 35.26
C PRO A 215 -10.34 -40.51 35.02
N ARG A 216 -10.63 -41.75 34.78
CA ARG A 216 -12.01 -42.25 34.64
C ARG A 216 -12.68 -42.31 36.03
N ALA A 217 -13.99 -42.41 36.03
CA ALA A 217 -14.74 -42.55 37.26
C ALA A 217 -14.21 -43.73 38.08
N GLN A 218 -14.15 -43.52 39.39
CA GLN A 218 -13.78 -44.53 40.36
C GLN A 218 -14.67 -45.79 40.19
N ASN A 219 -14.09 -46.99 40.33
CA ASN A 219 -14.70 -48.29 40.12
C ASN A 219 -15.05 -48.61 38.63
N SER A 220 -14.58 -47.83 37.64
CA SER A 220 -14.60 -48.25 36.26
C SER A 220 -13.81 -49.54 36.08
N THR A 221 -14.28 -50.45 35.25
CA THR A 221 -13.56 -51.73 34.97
C THR A 221 -12.30 -51.44 34.15
N CYS A 222 -11.24 -52.07 34.53
CA CYS A 222 -9.94 -52.06 33.83
C CYS A 222 -9.28 -53.45 33.89
N ASP A 223 -8.07 -53.57 33.43
CA ASP A 223 -7.18 -54.71 33.54
C ASP A 223 -5.82 -54.19 33.91
N ASP A 224 -5.29 -54.57 35.08
CA ASP A 224 -3.97 -54.15 35.55
C ASP A 224 -2.84 -55.01 34.96
N GLY A 225 -3.18 -55.98 34.14
CA GLY A 225 -2.22 -56.91 33.49
C GLY A 225 -1.61 -57.91 34.47
N ASN A 226 -2.09 -57.97 35.69
CA ASN A 226 -1.59 -58.92 36.69
C ASN A 226 -2.56 -60.12 36.76
N SER A 227 -2.09 -61.27 36.33
CA SER A 227 -2.87 -62.52 36.36
C SER A 227 -3.20 -63.01 37.80
N CYS A 228 -2.55 -62.44 38.83
CA CYS A 228 -2.77 -62.70 40.23
C CYS A 228 -3.83 -61.81 40.87
N THR A 229 -4.48 -60.97 40.11
CA THR A 229 -5.58 -60.11 40.54
C THR A 229 -6.86 -60.42 39.76
N HIS A 230 -7.99 -59.98 40.30
CA HIS A 230 -9.29 -60.05 39.64
C HIS A 230 -10.17 -58.86 40.00
N SER A 231 -11.25 -58.67 39.25
CA SER A 231 -12.22 -57.62 39.49
C SER A 231 -11.61 -56.22 39.48
N ASP A 232 -10.63 -56.00 38.61
CA ASP A 232 -9.83 -54.77 38.54
C ASP A 232 -10.67 -53.58 38.27
N LYS A 233 -10.41 -52.51 39.05
CA LYS A 233 -11.13 -51.25 39.04
C LYS A 233 -10.18 -50.07 39.08
N CYS A 234 -10.58 -49.00 38.40
CA CYS A 234 -9.87 -47.77 38.45
C CYS A 234 -10.06 -47.10 39.81
N ASP A 235 -8.95 -46.70 40.42
CA ASP A 235 -8.89 -45.89 41.61
C ASP A 235 -7.87 -44.77 41.42
N GLY A 236 -8.34 -43.52 41.38
CA GLY A 236 -7.48 -42.33 41.22
C GLY A 236 -6.67 -42.31 39.89
N GLY A 237 -7.12 -42.99 38.85
CA GLY A 237 -6.41 -43.07 37.57
C GLY A 237 -5.46 -44.28 37.47
N VAL A 238 -5.42 -45.12 38.45
CA VAL A 238 -4.63 -46.34 38.48
C VAL A 238 -5.58 -47.56 38.44
N CYS A 239 -5.24 -48.60 37.68
CA CYS A 239 -5.95 -49.84 37.72
C CYS A 239 -5.45 -50.70 38.89
N VAL A 240 -6.34 -51.11 39.77
CA VAL A 240 -6.04 -51.97 40.92
C VAL A 240 -7.01 -53.13 40.98
N GLY A 241 -6.49 -54.34 41.17
CA GLY A 241 -7.24 -55.54 41.32
C GLY A 241 -7.22 -56.09 42.77
N ILE A 242 -8.06 -57.06 43.03
CA ILE A 242 -8.11 -57.76 44.28
C ILE A 242 -7.25 -59.04 44.08
N GLU A 243 -6.29 -59.23 44.98
CA GLU A 243 -5.44 -60.41 44.91
C GLU A 243 -6.24 -61.69 45.16
N TYR A 244 -5.92 -62.76 44.42
CA TYR A 244 -6.44 -64.07 44.67
C TYR A 244 -5.88 -64.62 45.97
N THR A 245 -6.74 -65.12 46.83
CA THR A 245 -6.33 -65.90 47.98
C THR A 245 -6.30 -67.36 47.59
N CYS A 246 -5.12 -67.94 47.42
CA CYS A 246 -4.96 -69.38 47.13
C CYS A 246 -4.82 -70.15 48.48
N PRO A 247 -5.76 -71.06 48.77
CA PRO A 247 -5.62 -71.90 49.94
C PRO A 247 -4.48 -72.94 49.71
N GLY A 248 -3.29 -72.73 50.30
CA GLY A 248 -2.19 -73.67 50.20
C GLY A 248 -0.77 -73.14 50.16
N GLY A 249 -0.56 -71.82 50.37
CA GLY A 249 0.74 -71.32 50.83
C GLY A 249 1.94 -71.23 49.87
N ASP A 250 1.88 -71.69 48.66
CA ASP A 250 2.87 -71.47 47.60
C ASP A 250 2.16 -70.87 46.38
N LEU A 251 2.41 -69.62 46.14
CA LEU A 251 1.78 -68.84 45.07
C LEU A 251 2.76 -68.62 43.94
N ASP A 252 2.69 -69.44 42.91
CA ASP A 252 2.93 -69.01 41.56
C ASP A 252 1.54 -68.72 40.94
N CYS A 253 1.04 -67.54 41.03
CA CYS A 253 -0.10 -67.12 40.25
C CYS A 253 0.21 -67.12 38.75
#